data_66bb27979aa49e69a7a90b72e18268e2
#
_entry.id   66bb27979aa49e69a7a90b72e18268e2
#
_cell.length_a   1.000
_cell.length_b   1.000
_cell.length_c   1.000
_cell.angle_alpha   90.00
_cell.angle_beta   90.00
_cell.angle_gamma   90.00
#
_symmetry.space_group_name_H-M   'P 1'
#
loop_
_entity.id
_entity.type
_entity.pdbx_description
1 polymer ?
#
loop_
_entity_poly.entity_id
_entity_poly.type
_entity_poly.pdbx_seq_one_letter_code
_entity_poly.pdbx_strand_id
1 'polypeptide(L)' 'MIQITKIKKVFHDRGIQVSTDAINLIRHDIDKQIRQMAERCKDGNVKRLTVSTYNIAIGKYTTYLKEE' A
#
# COMPACT_ATOMS: atom_id res chain seq x y z
N MET A 1 9.26 2.43 -6.65
CA MET A 1 9.05 1.34 -5.72
C MET A 1 9.80 1.61 -4.43
N ILE A 2 9.35 1.07 -3.32
CA ILE A 2 9.98 1.32 -2.03
C ILE A 2 11.36 0.69 -1.97
N GLN A 3 12.32 1.46 -1.51
CA GLN A 3 13.70 1.00 -1.42
C GLN A 3 13.93 0.17 -0.16
N ILE A 4 14.80 -0.81 -0.29
CA ILE A 4 15.12 -1.71 0.81
C ILE A 4 15.69 -0.94 1.99
N THR A 5 16.55 0.04 1.74
CA THR A 5 17.17 0.81 2.81
C THR A 5 16.14 1.57 3.63
N LYS A 6 15.10 2.08 2.98
CA LYS A 6 14.05 2.80 3.69
C LYS A 6 13.23 1.87 4.58
N ILE A 7 12.95 0.67 4.08
CA ILE A 7 12.23 -0.32 4.87
C ILE A 7 13.03 -0.68 6.11
N LYS A 8 14.32 -0.97 5.92
CA LYS A 8 15.18 -1.31 7.03
C LYS A 8 15.26 -0.18 8.06
N LYS A 9 15.33 1.05 7.59
CA LYS A 9 15.44 2.19 8.47
C LYS A 9 14.23 2.33 9.37
N VAL A 10 13.04 2.16 8.81
CA VAL A 10 11.81 2.28 9.59
C VAL A 10 11.81 1.27 10.74
N PHE A 11 12.19 0.04 10.47
CA PHE A 11 12.25 -0.98 11.51
C PHE A 11 13.39 -0.72 12.48
N HIS A 12 14.54 -0.33 11.95
CA HIS A 12 15.71 -0.08 12.78
C HIS A 12 15.48 1.07 13.76
N ASP A 13 14.78 2.11 13.34
CA ASP A 13 14.46 3.23 14.19
C ASP A 13 13.60 2.82 15.38
N ARG A 14 12.95 1.68 15.30
CA ARG A 14 12.13 1.14 16.36
C ARG A 14 12.77 -0.04 17.06
N GLY A 15 14.07 -0.24 16.82
CA GLY A 15 14.80 -1.30 17.49
C GLY A 15 14.54 -2.70 16.96
N ILE A 16 14.06 -2.81 15.74
CA ILE A 16 13.73 -4.09 15.14
C ILE A 16 14.67 -4.38 13.99
N GLN A 17 15.21 -5.59 13.96
CA GLN A 17 16.02 -6.05 12.84
C GLN A 17 15.15 -6.77 11.84
N VAL A 18 15.47 -6.61 10.56
CA VAL A 18 14.69 -7.22 9.50
C VAL A 18 15.61 -8.04 8.61
N SER A 19 15.28 -9.31 8.43
CA SER A 19 16.06 -10.18 7.57
C SER A 19 15.79 -9.85 6.10
N THR A 20 16.71 -10.28 5.24
CA THR A 20 16.54 -10.08 3.80
C THR A 20 15.30 -10.78 3.29
N ASP A 21 15.02 -11.98 3.81
CA ASP A 21 13.84 -12.73 3.39
C ASP A 21 12.56 -11.99 3.78
N ALA A 22 12.54 -11.40 4.97
CA ALA A 22 11.36 -10.64 5.41
C ALA A 22 11.15 -9.42 4.52
N ILE A 23 12.24 -8.75 4.12
CA ILE A 23 12.14 -7.60 3.24
C ILE A 23 11.56 -8.02 1.90
N ASN A 24 11.98 -9.16 1.37
CA ASN A 24 11.46 -9.63 0.11
C ASN A 24 9.95 -9.91 0.20
N LEU A 25 9.50 -10.43 1.32
CA LEU A 25 8.07 -10.66 1.52
C LEU A 25 7.32 -9.33 1.62
N ILE A 26 7.88 -8.35 2.30
CA ILE A 26 7.26 -7.04 2.40
C ILE A 26 7.11 -6.42 1.01
N ARG A 27 8.17 -6.49 0.21
CA ARG A 27 8.13 -5.94 -1.14
C ARG A 27 7.09 -6.64 -1.99
N HIS A 28 6.99 -7.95 -1.84
CA HIS A 28 6.00 -8.72 -2.58
C HIS A 28 4.58 -8.31 -2.18
N ASP A 29 4.35 -8.13 -0.89
CA ASP A 29 3.04 -7.70 -0.40
C ASP A 29 2.66 -6.32 -0.91
N ILE A 30 3.62 -5.40 -0.88
CA ILE A 30 3.37 -4.05 -1.35
C ILE A 30 3.04 -4.07 -2.84
N ASP A 31 3.81 -4.82 -3.61
CA ASP A 31 3.57 -4.94 -5.05
C ASP A 31 2.19 -5.51 -5.31
N LYS A 32 1.81 -6.54 -4.55
CA LYS A 32 0.49 -7.15 -4.69
C LYS A 32 -0.62 -6.15 -4.36
N GLN A 33 -0.44 -5.37 -3.31
CA GLN A 33 -1.44 -4.37 -2.93
C GLN A 33 -1.60 -3.30 -3.99
N ILE A 34 -0.49 -2.87 -4.57
CA ILE A 34 -0.54 -1.86 -5.63
C ILE A 34 -1.29 -2.40 -6.83
N ARG A 35 -1.05 -3.65 -7.20
CA ARG A 35 -1.77 -4.26 -8.32
C ARG A 35 -3.25 -4.36 -8.02
N GLN A 36 -3.60 -4.72 -6.80
CA GLN A 36 -5.02 -4.80 -6.42
C GLN A 36 -5.67 -3.43 -6.45
N MET A 37 -4.95 -2.40 -6.05
CA MET A 37 -5.46 -1.04 -6.14
C MET A 37 -5.75 -0.66 -7.59
N ALA A 38 -4.83 -1.01 -8.48
CA ALA A 38 -5.01 -0.70 -9.90
C ALA A 38 -6.21 -1.44 -10.46
N GLU A 39 -6.42 -2.69 -10.05
CA GLU A 39 -7.57 -3.46 -10.51
C GLU A 39 -8.87 -2.84 -10.03
N ARG A 40 -8.92 -2.40 -8.77
CA ARG A 40 -10.13 -1.76 -8.26
C ARG A 40 -10.41 -0.45 -8.98
N CYS A 41 -9.38 0.30 -9.32
CA CYS A 41 -9.55 1.52 -10.08
C CYS A 41 -10.10 1.21 -11.46
N LYS A 42 -9.59 0.17 -12.09
CA LYS A 42 -10.07 -0.23 -13.41
C LYS A 42 -11.52 -0.64 -13.34
N ASP A 43 -11.87 -1.47 -12.36
CA ASP A 43 -13.24 -1.94 -12.21
C ASP A 43 -14.21 -0.82 -11.89
N GLY A 44 -13.76 0.16 -11.11
CA GLY A 44 -14.56 1.32 -10.78
C GLY A 44 -14.51 2.44 -11.81
N ASN A 45 -13.86 2.19 -12.94
CA ASN A 45 -13.74 3.15 -14.02
C ASN A 45 -13.03 4.44 -13.60
N VAL A 46 -12.07 4.30 -12.68
CA VAL A 46 -11.27 5.41 -12.22
C VAL A 46 -10.11 5.60 -13.18
N LYS A 47 -10.07 6.76 -13.84
CA LYS A 47 -9.03 7.06 -14.82
C LYS A 47 -7.81 7.72 -14.19
N ARG A 48 -7.98 8.32 -13.03
CA ARG A 48 -6.89 9.00 -12.35
C ARG A 48 -7.03 8.80 -10.86
N LEU A 49 -5.98 8.26 -10.25
CA LEU A 49 -5.99 8.04 -8.80
C LEU A 49 -5.56 9.32 -8.10
N THR A 50 -6.48 9.88 -7.32
CA THR A 50 -6.24 11.09 -6.56
C THR A 50 -6.64 10.82 -5.11
N VAL A 51 -6.47 11.83 -4.27
CA VAL A 51 -6.90 11.70 -2.88
C VAL A 51 -8.40 11.39 -2.79
N SER A 52 -9.19 12.03 -3.64
CA SER A 52 -10.64 11.83 -3.58
C SER A 52 -11.07 10.46 -4.11
N THR A 53 -10.25 9.80 -4.94
CA THR A 53 -10.59 8.47 -5.45
C THR A 53 -9.80 7.37 -4.75
N TYR A 54 -8.95 7.72 -3.83
CA TYR A 54 -8.10 6.75 -3.15
C TYR A 54 -8.91 5.68 -2.42
N ASN A 55 -10.05 6.06 -1.89
CA ASN A 55 -10.90 5.13 -1.16
C ASN A 55 -11.38 3.98 -2.05
N ILE A 56 -11.58 4.26 -3.32
CA ILE A 56 -11.98 3.23 -4.27
C ILE A 56 -10.84 2.22 -4.44
N ALA A 57 -9.62 2.72 -4.53
CA ALA A 57 -8.46 1.87 -4.73
C ALA A 57 -8.25 0.92 -3.55
N ILE A 58 -8.47 1.39 -2.32
CA ILE A 58 -8.28 0.54 -1.15
C ILE A 58 -9.54 -0.26 -0.80
N GLY A 59 -10.66 0.04 -1.45
CA GLY A 59 -11.88 -0.70 -1.22
C GLY A 59 -12.53 -0.45 0.12
N LYS A 60 -12.26 0.69 0.74
CA LYS A 60 -12.76 1.00 2.07
C LYS A 60 -13.40 2.37 2.17
N TYR A 61 -13.86 2.89 1.05
CA TYR A 61 -14.38 4.25 1.05
C TYR A 61 -15.59 4.41 1.97
N THR A 62 -16.41 3.39 2.11
CA THR A 62 -17.56 3.50 2.99
C THR A 62 -17.16 3.66 4.44
N THR A 63 -16.08 2.99 4.84
CA THR A 63 -15.60 3.10 6.20
C THR A 63 -15.14 4.52 6.50
N TYR A 64 -14.41 5.11 5.56
CA TYR A 64 -13.96 6.48 5.73
C TYR A 64 -15.12 7.46 5.83
N LEU A 65 -16.11 7.26 4.99
CA LEU A 65 -17.26 8.16 4.99
C LEU A 65 -18.03 8.07 6.28
N LYS A 66 -18.09 6.89 6.86
CA LYS A 66 -18.82 6.71 8.11
C LYS A 66 -18.16 7.38 9.29
N GLU A 67 -16.88 7.59 9.19
CA GLU A 67 -16.16 8.19 10.31
C GLU A 67 -16.26 9.69 10.34
N GLU A 68 -16.87 10.25 9.33
CA GLU A 68 -17.12 11.66 9.35
C GLU A 68 -18.22 12.01 10.32
#